data_4be4e546734ffd777cd0d26f6b020618
#
_entry.id   4be4e546734ffd777cd0d26f6b020618
#
_cell.length_a   1.000
_cell.length_b   1.000
_cell.length_c   1.000
_cell.angle_alpha   90.00
_cell.angle_beta   90.00
_cell.angle_gamma   90.00
#
_symmetry.space_group_name_H-M   'P 1'
#
loop_
_entity.id
_entity.type
_entity.pdbx_description
1 polymer ?
#
loop_
_entity_poly.entity_id
_entity_poly.type
_entity_poly.pdbx_seq_one_letter_code
_entity_poly.pdbx_strand_id
1 'polypeptide(L)'
;MKLNTSKVRRSILESLESRTLFNVDPIWIGGVYIEEDGGSDLHGDSLFIQFKGGAPDTKLTKLLINTDQGLPGFSQGDNLFDTIKGGRGADEAFAFQIVGEDGRFSSANVGVELSDGGMLLTLTFDNFRSTDRLKISVDVDEVQFLNDPNNIPLFNSDLDPITSGAEFARSKLTAYFSAPHFEDAIANTVYRNEYDQEFVGSGLTLPKDNDGGLRDRTAGTATSIVQIPKPISLSGTVYVDNNLNLIQETAEKGIPNVTLELFRLQNGNYVTTGHTTTTNLLGQYEFGVNLGLQPGTYQVRETQPNGYLSVGAVTGLLNGNELGKTVSGNRDILTDISIPLGDSHGTRLDFAEAQPVQIRGFVYSDLDDDGVRENGEIGIGGIEIQIVSIETISGTINQTIRTNSDGSYRFEGLPPGRYQVIQREQPVGYLDGKDSPGTINGQTRGNSTVNDQFTEIDLRGAEEGVDYNFGEILPASVSGHVYHDANDDGIFQSTEDGISNVIVRLESSNGVSEIRTDHLGRYRFEGLTPGSYRIIEVTPTGYLDGKDRVGIVSGSVVGMIDGNDAIRSIALNAGNSGVDYNFGELLPSSLSGHVYVDANGDCMRDPEEDPLGDVLIE
;
A
#
# COMPACT_ATOMS: atom_id res chain seq x y z
N MET A 1 4.67 -22.54 35.02
CA MET A 1 4.09 -21.83 33.88
C MET A 1 2.78 -21.17 34.31
N LYS A 2 2.82 -19.91 34.78
CA LYS A 2 1.63 -19.17 35.21
C LYS A 2 1.10 -18.41 33.97
N LEU A 3 0.04 -18.88 33.39
CA LEU A 3 -0.69 -18.20 32.33
C LEU A 3 -1.28 -16.89 32.88
N ASN A 4 -1.02 -15.83 32.16
CA ASN A 4 -1.39 -14.46 32.51
C ASN A 4 -2.91 -14.27 32.30
N THR A 5 -3.69 -14.59 33.33
CA THR A 5 -5.17 -14.56 33.33
C THR A 5 -5.76 -13.15 33.18
N SER A 6 -4.95 -12.09 33.31
CA SER A 6 -5.41 -10.70 33.20
C SER A 6 -5.67 -10.24 31.73
N LYS A 7 -4.86 -10.71 30.77
CA LYS A 7 -5.07 -10.37 29.34
C LYS A 7 -6.30 -11.06 28.73
N VAL A 8 -6.58 -12.30 29.14
CA VAL A 8 -7.74 -13.04 28.65
C VAL A 8 -9.05 -12.45 29.19
N ARG A 9 -9.06 -11.99 30.46
CA ARG A 9 -10.24 -11.32 31.02
C ARG A 9 -10.53 -9.95 30.39
N ARG A 10 -9.49 -9.19 30.02
CA ARG A 10 -9.67 -7.89 29.38
C ARG A 10 -10.21 -8.02 27.95
N SER A 11 -9.72 -8.99 27.16
CA SER A 11 -10.22 -9.24 25.80
C SER A 11 -11.65 -9.82 25.79
N ILE A 12 -12.05 -10.58 26.80
CA ILE A 12 -13.42 -11.10 26.93
C ILE A 12 -14.39 -9.99 27.37
N LEU A 13 -13.98 -9.08 28.24
CA LEU A 13 -14.76 -7.92 28.62
C LEU A 13 -14.94 -6.93 27.46
N GLU A 14 -13.87 -6.63 26.72
CA GLU A 14 -13.95 -5.78 25.52
C GLU A 14 -14.85 -6.40 24.42
N SER A 15 -14.85 -7.73 24.26
CA SER A 15 -15.75 -8.40 23.30
C SER A 15 -17.20 -8.51 23.78
N LEU A 16 -17.45 -8.46 25.10
CA LEU A 16 -18.79 -8.44 25.67
C LEU A 16 -19.39 -7.03 25.67
N GLU A 17 -18.59 -6.00 25.94
CA GLU A 17 -19.02 -4.61 25.84
C GLU A 17 -19.41 -4.23 24.39
N SER A 18 -18.66 -4.69 23.40
CA SER A 18 -19.02 -4.44 21.99
C SER A 18 -20.29 -5.16 21.53
N ARG A 19 -20.69 -6.24 22.17
CA ARG A 19 -21.94 -6.96 21.85
C ARG A 19 -23.18 -6.34 22.50
N THR A 20 -23.05 -5.67 23.64
CA THR A 20 -24.15 -5.02 24.33
C THR A 20 -24.55 -3.66 23.76
N LEU A 21 -23.66 -2.99 23.01
CA LEU A 21 -23.93 -1.67 22.43
C LEU A 21 -24.84 -1.70 21.18
N PHE A 22 -25.04 -2.86 20.55
CA PHE A 22 -25.92 -2.99 19.37
C PHE A 22 -27.37 -3.35 19.71
N ASN A 23 -27.66 -3.78 20.92
CA ASN A 23 -29.00 -4.16 21.36
C ASN A 23 -29.38 -3.27 22.53
N VAL A 24 -29.83 -2.05 22.24
CA VAL A 24 -30.31 -1.09 23.24
C VAL A 24 -31.69 -1.50 23.67
N ASP A 25 -31.90 -1.63 24.96
CA ASP A 25 -33.25 -1.86 25.51
C ASP A 25 -34.17 -0.72 25.05
N PRO A 26 -35.41 -1.01 24.62
CA PRO A 26 -36.35 0.04 24.30
C PRO A 26 -36.58 0.99 25.46
N ILE A 27 -36.77 2.26 25.16
CA ILE A 27 -37.22 3.23 26.15
C ILE A 27 -38.71 2.95 26.42
N TRP A 28 -39.04 2.64 27.65
CA TRP A 28 -40.41 2.62 28.14
C TRP A 28 -40.69 3.94 28.87
N ILE A 29 -41.74 4.65 28.51
CA ILE A 29 -42.24 5.83 29.20
C ILE A 29 -43.64 5.58 29.63
N GLY A 30 -43.97 5.99 30.85
CA GLY A 30 -45.34 5.91 31.37
C GLY A 30 -45.69 7.09 32.26
N GLY A 31 -46.98 7.34 32.35
CA GLY A 31 -47.57 8.33 33.23
C GLY A 31 -48.85 7.82 33.84
N VAL A 32 -49.12 8.25 35.06
CA VAL A 32 -50.39 7.96 35.79
C VAL A 32 -50.92 9.25 36.38
N TYR A 33 -52.17 9.51 36.11
CA TYR A 33 -53.00 10.55 36.74
C TYR A 33 -53.83 9.91 37.85
N ILE A 34 -53.91 10.58 39.02
CA ILE A 34 -54.73 10.16 40.16
C ILE A 34 -55.44 11.38 40.69
N GLU A 35 -56.76 11.36 40.69
CA GLU A 35 -57.60 12.30 41.44
C GLU A 35 -57.41 12.04 42.92
N GLU A 36 -56.87 13.01 43.67
CA GLU A 36 -56.50 12.81 45.12
C GLU A 36 -57.66 13.04 46.07
N ASP A 37 -58.62 13.87 45.73
CA ASP A 37 -59.73 14.26 46.65
C ASP A 37 -61.09 13.83 46.13
N GLY A 38 -61.68 12.84 46.67
CA GLY A 38 -63.02 12.35 46.31
C GLY A 38 -64.13 13.38 46.35
N GLY A 39 -63.99 14.55 45.78
CA GLY A 39 -64.99 15.59 45.58
C GLY A 39 -64.67 16.95 46.17
N SER A 40 -63.43 17.35 46.26
CA SER A 40 -63.03 18.73 46.59
C SER A 40 -61.72 19.14 45.90
N ASP A 41 -61.59 20.42 45.55
CA ASP A 41 -60.38 21.02 44.97
C ASP A 41 -59.37 21.50 46.02
N LEU A 42 -59.44 20.94 47.23
CA LEU A 42 -58.61 21.33 48.38
C LEU A 42 -57.16 20.82 48.25
N HIS A 43 -56.97 19.79 47.42
CA HIS A 43 -55.66 19.22 47.12
C HIS A 43 -55.55 18.95 45.61
N GLY A 44 -54.48 19.36 44.98
CA GLY A 44 -54.29 19.13 43.56
C GLY A 44 -54.11 17.67 43.22
N ASP A 45 -54.55 17.26 42.05
CA ASP A 45 -54.40 15.94 41.50
C ASP A 45 -52.94 15.57 41.32
N SER A 46 -52.65 14.29 41.30
CA SER A 46 -51.30 13.76 41.18
C SER A 46 -51.01 13.20 39.80
N LEU A 47 -49.96 13.69 39.14
CA LEU A 47 -49.41 13.11 37.93
C LEU A 47 -48.05 12.49 38.21
N PHE A 48 -47.88 11.21 37.89
CA PHE A 48 -46.66 10.44 38.06
C PHE A 48 -46.04 10.17 36.71
N ILE A 49 -44.73 10.40 36.55
CA ILE A 49 -44.00 10.16 35.30
C ILE A 49 -42.74 9.34 35.60
N GLN A 50 -42.50 8.33 34.81
CA GLN A 50 -41.28 7.52 34.86
C GLN A 50 -40.91 7.00 33.48
N PHE A 51 -39.61 6.92 33.20
CA PHE A 51 -39.14 6.11 32.06
C PHE A 51 -38.05 5.11 32.49
N LYS A 52 -37.85 4.07 31.66
CA LYS A 52 -36.86 3.03 31.88
C LYS A 52 -36.32 2.53 30.57
N GLY A 53 -35.06 2.02 30.56
CA GLY A 53 -34.39 1.54 29.37
C GLY A 53 -33.70 2.65 28.61
N GLY A 54 -33.46 2.42 27.33
CA GLY A 54 -32.69 3.29 26.43
C GLY A 54 -31.19 3.02 26.47
N ALA A 55 -30.49 3.69 25.58
CA ALA A 55 -29.03 3.69 25.52
C ALA A 55 -28.41 4.28 26.79
N PRO A 56 -27.12 4.01 27.06
CA PRO A 56 -26.41 4.70 28.13
C PRO A 56 -26.56 6.22 28.01
N ASP A 57 -26.73 6.89 29.14
CA ASP A 57 -26.93 8.34 29.24
C ASP A 57 -28.17 8.90 28.51
N THR A 58 -29.15 8.04 28.20
CA THR A 58 -30.46 8.51 27.72
C THR A 58 -31.12 9.42 28.77
N LYS A 59 -31.62 10.56 28.31
CA LYS A 59 -32.35 11.55 29.09
C LYS A 59 -33.69 11.84 28.45
N LEU A 60 -34.72 11.98 29.31
CA LEU A 60 -35.95 12.68 28.95
C LEU A 60 -35.63 14.18 29.00
N THR A 61 -35.78 14.87 27.89
CA THR A 61 -35.46 16.31 27.75
C THR A 61 -36.69 17.18 27.81
N LYS A 62 -37.83 16.67 27.31
CA LYS A 62 -39.08 17.40 27.26
C LYS A 62 -40.26 16.44 27.37
N LEU A 63 -41.29 16.82 28.12
CA LEU A 63 -42.55 16.11 28.25
C LEU A 63 -43.71 17.08 27.96
N LEU A 64 -44.67 16.65 27.21
CA LEU A 64 -45.91 17.34 26.94
C LEU A 64 -47.05 16.48 27.45
N ILE A 65 -47.97 17.08 28.23
CA ILE A 65 -49.27 16.49 28.54
C ILE A 65 -50.31 17.43 27.94
N ASN A 66 -51.05 16.91 26.98
CA ASN A 66 -52.08 17.64 26.26
C ASN A 66 -53.43 17.04 26.57
N THR A 67 -54.27 17.79 27.26
CA THR A 67 -55.61 17.39 27.72
C THR A 67 -56.72 17.82 26.75
N ASP A 68 -56.38 18.42 25.61
CA ASP A 68 -57.30 18.63 24.48
C ASP A 68 -57.65 17.27 23.87
N GLN A 69 -58.83 16.79 24.15
CA GLN A 69 -59.32 15.47 23.76
C GLN A 69 -60.15 15.48 22.48
N GLY A 70 -60.57 16.65 22.04
CA GLY A 70 -61.45 16.83 20.93
C GLY A 70 -60.85 17.51 19.69
N LEU A 71 -61.63 18.40 19.07
CA LEU A 71 -61.24 19.29 17.99
C LEU A 71 -60.37 20.44 18.55
N PRO A 72 -59.46 21.04 17.74
CA PRO A 72 -58.66 22.18 18.20
C PRO A 72 -59.53 23.28 18.80
N GLY A 73 -59.18 23.71 20.03
CA GLY A 73 -59.95 24.65 20.85
C GLY A 73 -60.72 23.95 21.95
N PHE A 74 -61.42 24.70 22.77
CA PHE A 74 -62.19 24.13 23.87
C PHE A 74 -63.39 23.35 23.37
N SER A 75 -63.59 22.13 23.84
CA SER A 75 -64.68 21.23 23.53
C SER A 75 -65.11 20.47 24.80
N GLN A 76 -66.35 19.98 24.82
CA GLN A 76 -66.85 19.15 25.92
C GLN A 76 -65.95 17.90 26.09
N GLY A 77 -65.53 17.64 27.31
CA GLY A 77 -64.66 16.53 27.67
C GLY A 77 -63.16 16.89 27.63
N ASP A 78 -62.79 18.13 27.28
CA ASP A 78 -61.45 18.61 27.46
C ASP A 78 -61.15 18.90 28.94
N ASN A 79 -59.90 18.69 29.38
CA ASN A 79 -59.51 19.01 30.73
C ASN A 79 -58.60 20.25 30.78
N LEU A 80 -58.80 21.09 31.75
CA LEU A 80 -58.07 22.31 31.99
C LEU A 80 -57.18 22.14 33.22
N PHE A 81 -55.97 22.72 33.14
CA PHE A 81 -55.13 22.87 34.34
C PHE A 81 -55.51 24.17 35.05
N ASP A 82 -56.19 24.05 36.21
CA ASP A 82 -56.52 25.21 37.03
C ASP A 82 -55.43 25.46 38.10
N THR A 83 -54.76 26.59 38.00
CA THR A 83 -53.56 26.89 38.77
C THR A 83 -53.72 28.14 39.64
N ILE A 84 -54.79 28.92 39.45
CA ILE A 84 -54.99 30.20 40.12
C ILE A 84 -56.45 30.30 40.60
N LYS A 85 -56.65 30.26 41.90
CA LYS A 85 -57.96 30.41 42.52
C LYS A 85 -58.68 31.67 42.02
N GLY A 86 -59.85 31.49 41.47
CA GLY A 86 -60.64 32.58 40.86
C GLY A 86 -60.04 33.07 39.52
N GLY A 87 -59.19 32.24 38.91
CA GLY A 87 -58.60 32.43 37.60
C GLY A 87 -59.47 31.87 36.48
N ARG A 88 -58.89 31.02 35.61
CA ARG A 88 -59.57 30.36 34.49
C ARG A 88 -59.75 28.87 34.81
N GLY A 89 -60.70 28.56 35.63
CA GLY A 89 -61.01 27.23 36.09
C GLY A 89 -62.25 27.26 36.99
N ALA A 90 -62.45 26.28 37.85
CA ALA A 90 -63.48 26.31 38.88
C ALA A 90 -63.16 27.31 39.98
N ASP A 91 -64.06 27.49 40.96
CA ASP A 91 -63.92 28.50 42.06
C ASP A 91 -62.71 28.23 42.99
N GLU A 92 -62.33 26.99 43.14
CA GLU A 92 -61.15 26.55 43.88
C GLU A 92 -60.06 26.10 42.86
N ALA A 93 -58.81 26.27 43.21
CA ALA A 93 -57.68 25.89 42.34
C ALA A 93 -56.49 25.44 43.16
N PHE A 94 -55.68 24.54 42.62
CA PHE A 94 -54.44 24.12 43.26
C PHE A 94 -53.23 24.47 42.38
N ALA A 95 -52.38 25.33 42.87
CA ALA A 95 -51.21 25.79 42.13
C ALA A 95 -50.27 24.62 41.81
N PHE A 96 -49.79 24.58 40.56
CA PHE A 96 -48.83 23.57 40.10
C PHE A 96 -47.63 23.44 41.04
N GLN A 97 -47.33 22.21 41.47
CA GLN A 97 -46.21 21.90 42.34
C GLN A 97 -45.46 20.66 41.86
N ILE A 98 -44.13 20.68 41.98
CA ILE A 98 -43.30 19.49 41.82
C ILE A 98 -43.15 18.86 43.24
N VAL A 99 -43.72 17.68 43.40
CA VAL A 99 -43.73 16.94 44.67
C VAL A 99 -42.74 15.77 44.57
N GLY A 100 -41.45 16.05 44.39
CA GLY A 100 -40.45 15.00 44.17
C GLY A 100 -40.47 13.91 45.24
N GLU A 101 -40.58 12.63 44.82
CA GLU A 101 -40.55 11.48 45.77
C GLU A 101 -39.16 11.27 46.37
N ASP A 102 -38.07 11.67 45.69
CA ASP A 102 -36.68 11.46 46.07
C ASP A 102 -35.85 12.77 46.19
N GLY A 103 -36.49 13.93 46.10
CA GLY A 103 -35.86 15.25 46.24
C GLY A 103 -34.97 15.66 45.07
N ARG A 104 -34.95 14.92 43.96
CA ARG A 104 -34.11 15.23 42.78
C ARG A 104 -34.72 16.29 41.88
N PHE A 105 -36.02 16.41 41.83
CA PHE A 105 -36.75 17.36 41.00
C PHE A 105 -37.42 18.43 41.82
N SER A 106 -37.32 19.65 41.38
CA SER A 106 -37.95 20.82 41.95
C SER A 106 -38.17 21.88 40.88
N SER A 107 -38.91 22.92 41.18
CA SER A 107 -39.08 24.07 40.27
C SER A 107 -37.77 24.77 39.91
N ALA A 108 -36.66 24.48 40.59
CA ALA A 108 -35.35 25.01 40.28
C ALA A 108 -34.63 24.28 39.15
N ASN A 109 -34.97 23.00 38.85
CA ASN A 109 -34.31 22.16 37.86
C ASN A 109 -35.28 21.51 36.86
N VAL A 110 -36.53 21.92 36.84
CA VAL A 110 -37.54 21.56 35.84
C VAL A 110 -38.12 22.86 35.29
N GLY A 111 -38.00 23.06 33.99
CA GLY A 111 -38.69 24.14 33.33
C GLY A 111 -40.16 23.80 33.15
N VAL A 112 -41.06 24.72 33.50
CA VAL A 112 -42.51 24.52 33.44
C VAL A 112 -43.12 25.60 32.57
N GLU A 113 -43.90 25.20 31.56
CA GLU A 113 -44.77 26.10 30.78
C GLU A 113 -46.20 25.58 30.94
N LEU A 114 -46.99 26.32 31.69
CA LEU A 114 -48.39 26.02 31.98
C LEU A 114 -49.12 27.35 32.15
N SER A 115 -50.22 27.54 31.46
CA SER A 115 -51.10 28.69 31.62
C SER A 115 -52.35 28.27 32.39
N ASP A 116 -52.83 29.12 33.27
CA ASP A 116 -54.09 28.96 33.95
C ASP A 116 -55.25 28.76 32.99
N GLY A 117 -56.06 27.70 33.21
CA GLY A 117 -57.07 27.25 32.24
C GLY A 117 -56.53 26.78 30.92
N GLY A 118 -55.24 26.38 30.86
CA GLY A 118 -54.58 25.83 29.67
C GLY A 118 -54.75 24.31 29.60
N MET A 119 -54.75 23.78 28.38
CA MET A 119 -54.84 22.32 28.11
C MET A 119 -53.49 21.68 27.79
N LEU A 120 -52.39 22.43 27.89
CA LEU A 120 -51.05 21.94 27.59
C LEU A 120 -50.08 22.23 28.73
N LEU A 121 -49.59 21.19 29.34
CA LEU A 121 -48.48 21.24 30.29
C LEU A 121 -47.21 20.83 29.54
N THR A 122 -46.19 21.70 29.53
CA THR A 122 -44.86 21.43 29.02
C THR A 122 -43.86 21.41 30.19
N LEU A 123 -43.11 20.32 30.28
CA LEU A 123 -42.00 20.16 31.20
C LEU A 123 -40.70 19.98 30.47
N THR A 124 -39.65 20.68 30.87
CA THR A 124 -38.30 20.54 30.31
C THR A 124 -37.30 20.14 31.39
N PHE A 125 -36.38 19.23 31.06
CA PHE A 125 -35.47 18.63 31.99
C PHE A 125 -34.02 18.68 31.48
N ASP A 126 -33.09 19.06 32.36
CA ASP A 126 -31.65 18.97 32.04
C ASP A 126 -31.11 17.55 32.23
N ASN A 127 -31.63 16.82 33.22
CA ASN A 127 -31.05 15.55 33.64
C ASN A 127 -32.07 14.56 34.22
N PHE A 128 -33.17 14.32 33.51
CA PHE A 128 -34.10 13.24 33.88
C PHE A 128 -33.62 11.94 33.23
N ARG A 129 -33.18 10.98 34.03
CA ARG A 129 -32.54 9.74 33.57
C ARG A 129 -33.47 8.53 33.77
N SER A 130 -33.11 7.42 33.15
CA SER A 130 -33.76 6.13 33.32
C SER A 130 -33.87 5.80 34.84
N THR A 131 -35.04 5.35 35.28
CA THR A 131 -35.39 5.08 36.68
C THR A 131 -35.74 6.29 37.54
N ASP A 132 -35.51 7.53 37.11
CA ASP A 132 -36.02 8.70 37.83
C ASP A 132 -37.56 8.72 37.81
N ARG A 133 -38.14 9.26 38.86
CA ARG A 133 -39.58 9.40 38.99
C ARG A 133 -39.91 10.86 39.30
N LEU A 134 -40.94 11.36 38.66
CA LEU A 134 -41.49 12.69 38.89
C LEU A 134 -42.92 12.54 39.37
N LYS A 135 -43.24 13.21 40.47
CA LYS A 135 -44.62 13.45 40.91
C LYS A 135 -44.84 14.96 40.82
N ILE A 136 -45.89 15.36 40.15
CA ILE A 136 -46.41 16.73 40.16
C ILE A 136 -47.82 16.72 40.73
N SER A 137 -48.22 17.84 41.32
CA SER A 137 -49.59 18.07 41.76
C SER A 137 -50.09 19.34 41.11
N VAL A 138 -51.28 19.28 40.55
CA VAL A 138 -51.97 20.38 39.87
C VAL A 138 -53.45 20.07 39.81
N ASP A 139 -54.28 21.07 39.91
CA ASP A 139 -55.71 20.93 39.78
C ASP A 139 -56.15 20.79 38.32
N VAL A 140 -57.12 19.91 38.06
CA VAL A 140 -57.58 19.62 36.70
C VAL A 140 -59.11 19.61 36.68
N ASP A 141 -59.69 20.52 35.89
CA ASP A 141 -61.13 20.65 35.70
C ASP A 141 -61.59 20.09 34.34
N GLU A 142 -62.75 19.45 34.26
CA GLU A 142 -63.35 19.01 32.99
C GLU A 142 -64.29 20.06 32.39
N VAL A 143 -64.24 20.28 31.09
CA VAL A 143 -65.22 21.07 30.33
C VAL A 143 -66.50 20.25 30.14
N GLN A 144 -67.52 20.47 30.98
CA GLN A 144 -68.80 19.78 30.89
C GLN A 144 -69.74 20.38 29.80
N PHE A 145 -69.76 21.72 29.70
CA PHE A 145 -70.60 22.40 28.75
C PHE A 145 -69.83 23.53 28.04
N LEU A 146 -70.17 23.79 26.80
CA LEU A 146 -69.71 24.94 26.05
C LEU A 146 -70.95 25.70 25.53
N ASN A 147 -71.23 26.81 26.20
CA ASN A 147 -72.35 27.68 25.77
C ASN A 147 -72.05 28.46 24.50
N ASP A 148 -70.78 28.68 24.21
CA ASP A 148 -70.30 29.27 22.96
C ASP A 148 -68.97 28.60 22.54
N PRO A 149 -68.89 27.92 21.39
CA PRO A 149 -67.69 27.24 20.95
C PRO A 149 -66.51 28.17 20.64
N ASN A 150 -66.72 29.50 20.60
CA ASN A 150 -65.67 30.47 20.41
C ASN A 150 -65.24 31.14 21.77
N ASN A 151 -65.87 30.82 22.85
CA ASN A 151 -65.53 31.34 24.18
C ASN A 151 -64.75 30.34 25.02
N ILE A 152 -63.92 30.86 25.88
CA ILE A 152 -63.28 30.11 26.99
C ILE A 152 -64.39 29.71 27.95
N PRO A 153 -64.43 28.46 28.48
CA PRO A 153 -65.39 28.05 29.45
C PRO A 153 -65.46 29.02 30.64
N LEU A 154 -66.67 29.39 31.06
CA LEU A 154 -66.92 30.33 32.12
C LEU A 154 -67.02 29.58 33.45
N PHE A 155 -66.60 30.25 34.52
CA PHE A 155 -66.67 29.77 35.89
C PHE A 155 -67.94 28.97 36.23
N ASN A 156 -67.79 27.84 36.96
CA ASN A 156 -68.81 27.05 37.71
C ASN A 156 -70.03 26.63 36.91
N SER A 157 -70.28 27.12 35.70
CA SER A 157 -71.41 26.70 34.89
C SER A 157 -71.05 25.74 33.77
N ASP A 158 -69.83 25.80 33.35
CA ASP A 158 -69.34 25.08 32.15
C ASP A 158 -68.29 24.02 32.51
N LEU A 159 -67.79 23.99 33.78
CA LEU A 159 -66.74 23.11 34.26
C LEU A 159 -67.25 22.18 35.35
N ASP A 160 -66.70 20.94 35.38
CA ASP A 160 -66.70 20.05 36.52
C ASP A 160 -65.36 20.24 37.26
N PRO A 161 -65.38 20.64 38.54
CA PRO A 161 -64.17 20.85 39.31
C PRO A 161 -63.46 19.55 39.70
N ILE A 162 -64.04 18.40 39.37
CA ILE A 162 -63.51 17.09 39.76
C ILE A 162 -63.29 16.27 38.45
N THR A 163 -62.04 16.20 38.00
CA THR A 163 -61.70 15.38 36.85
C THR A 163 -61.35 13.97 37.30
N SER A 164 -62.25 13.01 37.06
CA SER A 164 -61.99 11.60 37.33
C SER A 164 -60.95 11.02 36.35
N GLY A 165 -60.40 9.86 36.68
CA GLY A 165 -59.53 9.15 35.77
C GLY A 165 -60.19 8.80 34.44
N ALA A 166 -61.52 8.55 34.43
CA ALA A 166 -62.30 8.29 33.22
C ALA A 166 -62.36 9.53 32.32
N GLU A 167 -62.44 10.70 32.89
CA GLU A 167 -62.48 12.00 32.23
C GLU A 167 -61.08 12.44 31.74
N PHE A 168 -60.03 12.17 32.52
CA PHE A 168 -58.63 12.41 32.09
C PHE A 168 -58.18 11.45 31.00
N ALA A 169 -58.85 10.29 30.87
CA ALA A 169 -58.58 9.35 29.78
C ALA A 169 -58.76 10.02 28.43
N ARG A 170 -57.89 9.67 27.44
CA ARG A 170 -57.67 10.28 26.11
C ARG A 170 -56.73 11.47 26.09
N SER A 171 -56.36 12.06 27.21
CA SER A 171 -55.23 13.02 27.27
C SER A 171 -53.98 12.38 26.71
N LYS A 172 -53.13 13.19 26.05
CA LYS A 172 -51.98 12.72 25.29
C LYS A 172 -50.68 13.00 26.05
N LEU A 173 -49.78 12.03 26.07
CA LEU A 173 -48.42 12.19 26.59
C LEU A 173 -47.45 12.09 25.40
N THR A 174 -46.59 13.13 25.25
CA THR A 174 -45.51 13.14 24.29
C THR A 174 -44.17 13.36 25.03
N ALA A 175 -43.24 12.43 24.85
CA ALA A 175 -41.96 12.45 25.53
C ALA A 175 -40.80 12.51 24.51
N TYR A 176 -39.86 13.42 24.72
CA TYR A 176 -38.69 13.63 23.89
C TYR A 176 -37.44 13.13 24.62
N PHE A 177 -36.71 12.27 23.97
CA PHE A 177 -35.49 11.68 24.53
C PHE A 177 -34.27 12.01 23.66
N SER A 178 -33.15 12.26 24.34
CA SER A 178 -31.85 12.35 23.71
C SER A 178 -30.85 11.40 24.34
N ALA A 179 -29.91 10.89 23.57
CA ALA A 179 -28.77 10.14 24.07
C ALA A 179 -27.54 10.43 23.19
N PRO A 180 -26.33 10.42 23.74
CA PRO A 180 -25.12 10.45 22.94
C PRO A 180 -25.16 9.30 21.92
N HIS A 181 -24.65 9.56 20.70
CA HIS A 181 -24.55 8.56 19.64
C HIS A 181 -25.87 8.01 19.06
N PHE A 182 -27.02 8.53 19.48
CA PHE A 182 -28.34 8.13 18.98
C PHE A 182 -29.11 9.35 18.49
N GLU A 183 -30.00 9.10 17.52
CA GLU A 183 -30.99 10.11 17.10
C GLU A 183 -31.95 10.41 18.23
N ASP A 184 -32.48 11.63 18.26
CA ASP A 184 -33.52 12.00 19.21
C ASP A 184 -34.76 11.17 18.97
N ALA A 185 -35.35 10.65 20.05
CA ALA A 185 -36.53 9.78 20.00
C ALA A 185 -37.76 10.50 20.59
N ILE A 186 -38.91 10.30 19.98
CA ILE A 186 -40.19 10.87 20.41
C ILE A 186 -41.19 9.75 20.61
N ALA A 187 -41.64 9.58 21.86
CA ALA A 187 -42.69 8.65 22.21
C ALA A 187 -44.02 9.38 22.37
N ASN A 188 -45.09 8.82 21.83
CA ASN A 188 -46.45 9.33 21.94
C ASN A 188 -47.37 8.25 22.46
N THR A 189 -48.23 8.60 23.42
CA THR A 189 -49.23 7.68 23.94
C THR A 189 -50.43 8.46 24.49
N VAL A 190 -51.49 7.74 24.85
CA VAL A 190 -52.75 8.30 25.28
C VAL A 190 -53.12 7.65 26.60
N TYR A 191 -53.54 8.46 27.59
CA TYR A 191 -54.04 7.98 28.88
C TYR A 191 -55.32 7.14 28.70
N ARG A 192 -55.43 6.08 29.48
CA ARG A 192 -56.58 5.16 29.51
C ARG A 192 -56.99 4.91 30.92
N ASN A 193 -58.24 4.64 31.08
CA ASN A 193 -58.84 4.32 32.37
C ASN A 193 -58.37 2.95 32.89
N GLU A 194 -58.40 1.91 32.04
CA GLU A 194 -57.84 0.58 32.32
C GLU A 194 -56.44 0.48 31.69
N TYR A 195 -55.38 0.57 32.51
CA TYR A 195 -54.01 0.67 31.99
C TYR A 195 -52.99 -0.32 32.56
N ASP A 196 -53.35 -1.14 33.57
CA ASP A 196 -52.40 -2.09 34.17
C ASP A 196 -51.69 -3.00 33.16
N GLN A 197 -52.37 -3.36 32.08
CA GLN A 197 -51.80 -4.19 31.03
C GLN A 197 -50.72 -3.46 30.20
N GLU A 198 -50.75 -2.15 30.12
CA GLU A 198 -49.78 -1.34 29.38
C GLU A 198 -48.42 -1.35 30.07
N PHE A 199 -48.39 -1.60 31.38
CA PHE A 199 -47.15 -1.71 32.16
C PHE A 199 -46.48 -3.09 32.10
N VAL A 200 -47.17 -4.10 31.55
CA VAL A 200 -46.63 -5.46 31.49
C VAL A 200 -45.35 -5.48 30.65
N GLY A 201 -44.24 -5.90 31.24
CA GLY A 201 -42.93 -5.97 30.59
C GLY A 201 -42.16 -4.65 30.50
N SER A 202 -42.77 -3.52 30.86
CA SER A 202 -42.14 -2.20 30.83
C SER A 202 -41.06 -2.01 31.91
N GLY A 203 -41.22 -2.71 33.01
CA GLY A 203 -40.41 -2.53 34.23
C GLY A 203 -40.62 -1.19 34.94
N LEU A 204 -41.66 -0.42 34.55
CA LEU A 204 -42.09 0.79 35.25
C LEU A 204 -42.69 0.42 36.60
N THR A 205 -42.51 1.31 37.57
CA THR A 205 -42.98 1.12 38.94
C THR A 205 -43.97 2.22 39.37
N LEU A 206 -44.77 2.68 38.42
CA LEU A 206 -45.82 3.66 38.60
C LEU A 206 -46.99 3.06 39.40
N PRO A 207 -47.82 3.90 40.06
CA PRO A 207 -49.04 3.44 40.69
C PRO A 207 -49.90 2.62 39.73
N LYS A 208 -50.56 1.60 40.26
CA LYS A 208 -51.50 0.78 39.50
C LYS A 208 -52.93 1.25 39.80
N ASP A 209 -53.80 0.89 38.85
CA ASP A 209 -55.22 1.08 39.07
C ASP A 209 -55.68 0.38 40.33
N ASN A 210 -56.29 1.12 41.27
CA ASN A 210 -56.78 0.61 42.53
C ASN A 210 -58.32 0.58 42.61
N ASP A 211 -58.99 0.97 41.50
CA ASP A 211 -60.38 1.24 41.50
C ASP A 211 -61.24 -0.04 41.33
N GLY A 212 -61.25 -0.87 42.32
CA GLY A 212 -62.24 -1.94 42.40
C GLY A 212 -63.65 -1.44 42.78
N GLY A 213 -64.00 -0.16 42.50
CA GLY A 213 -65.23 0.47 43.01
C GLY A 213 -65.86 1.51 42.08
N LEU A 214 -66.85 2.19 42.60
CA LEU A 214 -67.85 3.02 41.95
C LEU A 214 -67.33 4.36 41.33
N ARG A 215 -66.08 4.70 41.48
CA ARG A 215 -65.42 5.88 40.85
C ARG A 215 -64.03 5.51 40.32
N ASP A 216 -63.84 5.71 39.06
CA ASP A 216 -62.60 5.46 38.40
C ASP A 216 -61.74 6.71 38.53
N ARG A 217 -60.85 6.70 39.55
CA ARG A 217 -60.04 7.87 39.93
C ARG A 217 -58.70 7.95 39.25
N THR A 218 -58.37 6.94 38.44
CA THR A 218 -57.04 6.83 37.85
C THR A 218 -57.09 6.70 36.32
N ALA A 219 -56.15 7.37 35.66
CA ALA A 219 -55.85 7.11 34.26
C ALA A 219 -54.33 6.91 34.09
N GLY A 220 -53.94 5.98 33.26
CA GLY A 220 -52.54 5.71 33.05
C GLY A 220 -52.21 5.40 31.59
N THR A 221 -50.94 5.46 31.30
CA THR A 221 -50.42 5.15 29.97
C THR A 221 -48.98 4.67 30.01
N ALA A 222 -48.61 3.79 29.10
CA ALA A 222 -47.21 3.45 28.81
C ALA A 222 -47.00 3.13 27.35
N THR A 223 -45.83 3.40 26.87
CA THR A 223 -45.42 3.04 25.50
C THR A 223 -43.91 2.83 25.44
N SER A 224 -43.45 2.18 24.39
CA SER A 224 -42.03 1.97 24.16
C SER A 224 -41.58 2.48 22.80
N ILE A 225 -40.33 2.94 22.74
CA ILE A 225 -39.68 3.35 21.50
C ILE A 225 -38.25 2.82 21.46
N VAL A 226 -37.80 2.40 20.28
CA VAL A 226 -36.42 1.99 20.03
C VAL A 226 -35.60 3.18 19.54
N GLN A 227 -34.45 3.42 20.17
CA GLN A 227 -33.52 4.44 19.73
C GLN A 227 -32.73 3.97 18.51
N ILE A 228 -32.55 4.84 17.56
CA ILE A 228 -31.78 4.59 16.34
C ILE A 228 -30.39 5.20 16.51
N PRO A 229 -29.30 4.44 16.36
CA PRO A 229 -27.96 5.02 16.39
C PRO A 229 -27.79 6.08 15.28
N LYS A 230 -27.06 7.14 15.57
CA LYS A 230 -26.65 8.11 14.54
C LYS A 230 -25.77 7.44 13.51
N PRO A 231 -25.82 7.89 12.24
CA PRO A 231 -24.96 7.35 11.18
C PRO A 231 -23.48 7.52 11.51
N ILE A 232 -22.68 6.58 11.01
CA ILE A 232 -21.22 6.63 11.05
C ILE A 232 -20.66 7.02 9.67
N SER A 233 -19.36 7.35 9.60
CA SER A 233 -18.64 7.49 8.34
C SER A 233 -17.29 6.77 8.38
N LEU A 234 -16.80 6.40 7.17
CA LEU A 234 -15.49 5.79 6.95
C LEU A 234 -14.80 6.54 5.83
N SER A 235 -13.52 6.90 6.01
CA SER A 235 -12.76 7.66 5.03
C SER A 235 -11.29 7.25 4.97
N GLY A 236 -10.66 7.51 3.84
CA GLY A 236 -9.26 7.23 3.60
C GLY A 236 -8.76 7.83 2.30
N THR A 237 -7.55 7.45 1.92
CA THR A 237 -6.86 7.92 0.73
C THR A 237 -6.27 6.74 -0.02
N VAL A 238 -6.33 6.76 -1.34
CA VAL A 238 -5.52 5.92 -2.23
C VAL A 238 -4.39 6.78 -2.76
N TYR A 239 -3.14 6.38 -2.57
CA TYR A 239 -1.98 7.22 -2.87
C TYR A 239 -0.82 6.43 -3.47
N VAL A 240 0.09 7.17 -4.15
CA VAL A 240 1.30 6.60 -4.75
C VAL A 240 2.39 6.51 -3.68
N ASP A 241 2.77 5.29 -3.33
CA ASP A 241 3.87 4.97 -2.39
C ASP A 241 5.03 4.33 -3.17
N ASN A 242 5.86 5.16 -3.79
CA ASN A 242 6.99 4.67 -4.57
C ASN A 242 8.20 4.27 -3.72
N ASN A 243 8.27 4.69 -2.45
CA ASN A 243 9.33 4.31 -1.53
C ASN A 243 8.99 3.05 -0.70
N LEU A 244 7.74 2.55 -0.81
CA LEU A 244 7.24 1.30 -0.25
C LEU A 244 7.22 1.26 1.29
N ASN A 245 6.98 2.39 1.95
CA ASN A 245 7.01 2.49 3.41
C ASN A 245 5.63 2.49 4.08
N LEU A 246 4.53 2.47 3.29
CA LEU A 246 3.14 2.53 3.76
C LEU A 246 2.79 3.81 4.55
N ILE A 247 3.49 4.89 4.29
CA ILE A 247 3.26 6.20 4.92
C ILE A 247 3.07 7.23 3.81
N GLN A 248 1.91 7.87 3.76
CA GLN A 248 1.71 8.95 2.81
C GLN A 248 2.50 10.19 3.19
N GLU A 249 3.54 10.52 2.42
CA GLU A 249 4.31 11.75 2.55
C GLU A 249 3.73 12.89 1.70
N THR A 250 4.15 14.13 1.99
CA THR A 250 3.67 15.32 1.29
C THR A 250 3.95 15.32 -0.23
N ALA A 251 5.00 14.63 -0.64
CA ALA A 251 5.38 14.52 -2.06
C ALA A 251 4.58 13.44 -2.81
N GLU A 252 3.94 12.53 -2.10
CA GLU A 252 3.18 11.43 -2.66
C GLU A 252 1.75 11.85 -2.99
N LYS A 253 1.37 11.61 -4.22
CA LYS A 253 0.11 12.08 -4.76
C LYS A 253 -0.99 11.05 -4.57
N GLY A 254 -2.19 11.53 -4.27
CA GLY A 254 -3.38 10.70 -4.32
C GLY A 254 -3.72 10.25 -5.74
N ILE A 255 -4.34 9.07 -5.86
CA ILE A 255 -4.78 8.48 -7.13
C ILE A 255 -6.29 8.71 -7.28
N PRO A 256 -6.73 9.49 -8.27
CA PRO A 256 -8.15 9.77 -8.49
C PRO A 256 -8.88 8.62 -9.21
N ASN A 257 -10.21 8.62 -9.09
CA ASN A 257 -11.12 7.68 -9.76
C ASN A 257 -10.91 6.21 -9.43
N VAL A 258 -10.32 5.91 -8.28
CA VAL A 258 -10.22 4.54 -7.76
C VAL A 258 -11.55 4.19 -7.10
N THR A 259 -12.10 3.02 -7.42
CA THR A 259 -13.36 2.56 -6.86
C THR A 259 -13.12 1.77 -5.56
N LEU A 260 -13.86 2.15 -4.51
CA LEU A 260 -13.91 1.46 -3.22
C LEU A 260 -15.32 0.90 -3.01
N GLU A 261 -15.42 -0.34 -2.51
CA GLU A 261 -16.67 -1.01 -2.18
C GLU A 261 -16.72 -1.33 -0.68
N LEU A 262 -17.91 -1.11 -0.08
CA LEU A 262 -18.13 -1.31 1.34
C LEU A 262 -18.92 -2.60 1.60
N PHE A 263 -18.38 -3.43 2.51
CA PHE A 263 -19.00 -4.65 3.02
C PHE A 263 -19.28 -4.53 4.51
N ARG A 264 -20.27 -5.25 5.00
CA ARG A 264 -20.61 -5.34 6.43
C ARG A 264 -20.57 -6.79 6.90
N LEU A 265 -20.03 -7.01 8.11
CA LEU A 265 -20.03 -8.32 8.73
C LEU A 265 -21.45 -8.70 9.20
N GLN A 266 -21.97 -9.80 8.66
CA GLN A 266 -23.27 -10.36 9.02
C GLN A 266 -23.14 -11.88 9.18
N ASN A 267 -23.54 -12.41 10.32
CA ASN A 267 -23.49 -13.85 10.61
C ASN A 267 -22.12 -14.49 10.32
N GLY A 268 -21.03 -13.77 10.61
CA GLY A 268 -19.66 -14.24 10.41
C GLY A 268 -19.10 -14.08 9.00
N ASN A 269 -19.87 -13.53 8.06
CA ASN A 269 -19.44 -13.28 6.68
C ASN A 269 -19.54 -11.79 6.31
N TYR A 270 -18.61 -11.29 5.49
CA TYR A 270 -18.69 -9.96 4.90
C TYR A 270 -19.61 -9.98 3.68
N VAL A 271 -20.72 -9.25 3.78
CA VAL A 271 -21.74 -9.12 2.74
C VAL A 271 -21.70 -7.70 2.19
N THR A 272 -21.81 -7.53 0.87
CA THR A 272 -21.82 -6.20 0.26
C THR A 272 -22.99 -5.36 0.81
N THR A 273 -22.70 -4.09 1.11
CA THR A 273 -23.74 -3.12 1.49
C THR A 273 -24.42 -2.52 0.26
N GLY A 274 -23.86 -2.73 -0.94
CA GLY A 274 -24.24 -2.05 -2.19
C GLY A 274 -23.70 -0.62 -2.30
N HIS A 275 -23.00 -0.11 -1.30
CA HIS A 275 -22.38 1.21 -1.35
C HIS A 275 -20.99 1.14 -1.97
N THR A 276 -20.76 1.98 -2.97
CA THR A 276 -19.47 2.23 -3.60
C THR A 276 -19.18 3.73 -3.58
N THR A 277 -17.90 4.07 -3.58
CA THR A 277 -17.42 5.44 -3.74
C THR A 277 -16.20 5.47 -4.64
N THR A 278 -15.82 6.64 -5.14
CA THR A 278 -14.61 6.83 -5.93
C THR A 278 -13.76 7.92 -5.33
N THR A 279 -12.45 7.78 -5.46
CA THR A 279 -11.50 8.79 -4.98
C THR A 279 -11.60 10.09 -5.79
N ASN A 280 -11.47 11.22 -5.11
CA ASN A 280 -11.39 12.56 -5.71
C ASN A 280 -10.00 12.83 -6.31
N LEU A 281 -9.76 14.06 -6.81
CA LEU A 281 -8.49 14.48 -7.40
C LEU A 281 -7.28 14.41 -6.44
N LEU A 282 -7.54 14.35 -5.14
CA LEU A 282 -6.52 14.20 -4.10
C LEU A 282 -6.38 12.75 -3.62
N GLY A 283 -7.05 11.80 -4.28
CA GLY A 283 -7.06 10.39 -3.90
C GLY A 283 -7.94 10.07 -2.68
N GLN A 284 -8.68 11.03 -2.14
CA GLN A 284 -9.49 10.86 -0.95
C GLN A 284 -10.85 10.25 -1.28
N TYR A 285 -11.34 9.38 -0.42
CA TYR A 285 -12.67 8.79 -0.49
C TYR A 285 -13.40 8.83 0.84
N GLU A 286 -14.72 8.78 0.80
CA GLU A 286 -15.57 8.74 1.98
C GLU A 286 -16.84 7.91 1.71
N PHE A 287 -17.20 7.08 2.68
CA PHE A 287 -18.54 6.56 2.89
C PHE A 287 -19.18 7.42 3.99
N GLY A 288 -19.83 8.51 3.56
CA GLY A 288 -20.28 9.57 4.45
C GLY A 288 -21.55 9.24 5.23
N VAL A 289 -21.89 10.09 6.21
CA VAL A 289 -23.06 9.94 7.08
C VAL A 289 -24.39 9.94 6.32
N ASN A 290 -24.44 10.56 5.14
CA ASN A 290 -25.61 10.57 4.26
C ASN A 290 -26.04 9.18 3.75
N LEU A 291 -25.15 8.18 3.85
CA LEU A 291 -25.46 6.79 3.52
C LEU A 291 -26.24 6.06 4.62
N GLY A 292 -26.40 6.67 5.79
CA GLY A 292 -27.12 6.09 6.92
C GLY A 292 -26.47 4.83 7.51
N LEU A 293 -25.16 4.68 7.38
CA LEU A 293 -24.42 3.54 7.88
C LEU A 293 -24.56 3.43 9.41
N GLN A 294 -24.97 2.29 9.87
CA GLN A 294 -25.15 2.02 11.30
C GLN A 294 -23.87 1.47 11.94
N PRO A 295 -23.65 1.66 13.24
CA PRO A 295 -22.57 1.01 13.97
C PRO A 295 -22.46 -0.47 13.61
N GLY A 296 -21.22 -0.98 13.49
CA GLY A 296 -20.99 -2.35 13.01
C GLY A 296 -19.53 -2.62 12.69
N THR A 297 -19.28 -3.81 12.16
CA THR A 297 -17.96 -4.19 11.65
C THR A 297 -18.02 -4.23 10.13
N TYR A 298 -17.06 -3.56 9.52
CA TYR A 298 -17.01 -3.34 8.08
C TYR A 298 -15.72 -3.86 7.45
N GLN A 299 -15.75 -3.95 6.14
CA GLN A 299 -14.60 -4.22 5.28
C GLN A 299 -14.66 -3.24 4.10
N VAL A 300 -13.54 -2.64 3.76
CA VAL A 300 -13.37 -1.82 2.55
C VAL A 300 -12.51 -2.60 1.56
N ARG A 301 -12.95 -2.66 0.32
CA ARG A 301 -12.20 -3.25 -0.80
C ARG A 301 -11.95 -2.21 -1.85
N GLU A 302 -10.69 -2.12 -2.24
CA GLU A 302 -10.25 -1.32 -3.36
C GLU A 302 -10.32 -2.12 -4.66
N THR A 303 -10.63 -1.46 -5.76
CA THR A 303 -10.40 -1.99 -7.11
C THR A 303 -9.06 -1.49 -7.59
N GLN A 304 -8.13 -2.40 -7.86
CA GLN A 304 -6.76 -2.07 -8.28
C GLN A 304 -6.76 -1.03 -9.41
N PRO A 305 -6.11 0.15 -9.23
CA PRO A 305 -6.03 1.16 -10.27
C PRO A 305 -5.11 0.75 -11.42
N ASN A 306 -5.53 1.04 -12.65
CA ASN A 306 -4.73 0.72 -13.84
C ASN A 306 -3.38 1.44 -13.84
N GLY A 307 -2.32 0.70 -14.16
CA GLY A 307 -0.96 1.25 -14.23
C GLY A 307 -0.26 1.33 -12.88
N TYR A 308 -0.84 0.78 -11.84
CA TYR A 308 -0.26 0.68 -10.51
C TYR A 308 -0.23 -0.77 -10.02
N LEU A 309 0.53 -0.99 -8.98
CA LEU A 309 0.71 -2.28 -8.30
C LEU A 309 0.53 -2.07 -6.79
N SER A 310 -0.31 -2.88 -6.18
CA SER A 310 -0.62 -2.72 -4.76
C SER A 310 0.61 -2.95 -3.87
N VAL A 311 0.95 -1.94 -3.08
CA VAL A 311 1.95 -2.01 -2.01
C VAL A 311 1.31 -2.58 -0.75
N GLY A 312 0.14 -2.05 -0.36
CA GLY A 312 -0.63 -2.56 0.75
C GLY A 312 -1.71 -1.61 1.26
N ALA A 313 -2.61 -2.18 2.04
CA ALA A 313 -3.60 -1.42 2.80
C ALA A 313 -3.02 -0.98 4.16
N VAL A 314 -3.43 0.18 4.65
CA VAL A 314 -2.98 0.78 5.92
C VAL A 314 -4.17 0.89 6.87
N THR A 315 -4.03 0.36 8.08
CA THR A 315 -5.06 0.42 9.11
C THR A 315 -5.39 1.87 9.46
N GLY A 316 -6.68 2.13 9.69
CA GLY A 316 -7.18 3.46 9.99
C GLY A 316 -7.10 3.84 11.46
N LEU A 317 -7.82 4.92 11.80
CA LEU A 317 -7.93 5.43 13.16
C LEU A 317 -9.39 5.68 13.55
N LEU A 318 -9.73 5.32 14.78
CA LEU A 318 -10.95 5.72 15.46
C LEU A 318 -10.59 6.37 16.81
N ASN A 319 -10.88 7.66 16.95
CA ASN A 319 -10.52 8.42 18.16
C ASN A 319 -9.03 8.28 18.56
N GLY A 320 -8.12 8.23 17.54
CA GLY A 320 -6.69 8.10 17.74
C GLY A 320 -6.17 6.66 17.98
N ASN A 321 -7.06 5.68 18.06
CA ASN A 321 -6.70 4.27 18.18
C ASN A 321 -6.75 3.57 16.81
N GLU A 322 -5.91 2.55 16.63
CA GLU A 322 -5.88 1.75 15.41
C GLU A 322 -7.24 1.11 15.10
N LEU A 323 -7.64 1.18 13.83
CA LEU A 323 -8.92 0.71 13.32
C LEU A 323 -8.74 -0.22 12.13
N GLY A 324 -9.31 -1.42 12.23
CA GLY A 324 -9.29 -2.41 11.16
C GLY A 324 -8.03 -3.28 11.15
N LYS A 325 -7.94 -4.14 10.14
CA LYS A 325 -6.82 -5.05 9.92
C LYS A 325 -6.55 -5.22 8.43
N THR A 326 -5.31 -5.47 8.07
CA THR A 326 -4.91 -5.88 6.73
C THR A 326 -5.15 -7.39 6.54
N VAL A 327 -5.32 -7.82 5.29
CA VAL A 327 -5.53 -9.22 4.94
C VAL A 327 -4.25 -9.81 4.35
N SER A 328 -3.71 -10.85 4.98
CA SER A 328 -2.52 -11.53 4.45
C SER A 328 -2.80 -12.09 3.03
N GLY A 329 -1.93 -11.74 2.08
CA GLY A 329 -2.06 -12.18 0.69
C GLY A 329 -3.08 -11.40 -0.16
N ASN A 330 -3.78 -10.43 0.42
CA ASN A 330 -4.63 -9.50 -0.34
C ASN A 330 -4.43 -8.07 0.20
N ARG A 331 -3.81 -7.24 -0.60
CA ARG A 331 -3.38 -5.89 -0.23
C ARG A 331 -4.43 -4.81 -0.43
N ASP A 332 -5.50 -5.14 -1.18
CA ASP A 332 -6.57 -4.23 -1.55
C ASP A 332 -7.78 -4.36 -0.63
N ILE A 333 -7.58 -4.94 0.57
CA ILE A 333 -8.65 -5.17 1.55
C ILE A 333 -8.24 -4.70 2.94
N LEU A 334 -9.07 -3.84 3.52
CA LEU A 334 -9.10 -3.54 4.96
C LEU A 334 -10.32 -4.20 5.58
N THR A 335 -10.11 -5.02 6.61
CA THR A 335 -11.14 -5.81 7.26
C THR A 335 -11.24 -5.49 8.76
N ASP A 336 -12.25 -6.05 9.45
CA ASP A 336 -12.47 -5.88 10.90
C ASP A 336 -12.52 -4.41 11.34
N ILE A 337 -13.03 -3.53 10.47
CA ILE A 337 -13.23 -2.10 10.75
C ILE A 337 -14.44 -1.98 11.69
N SER A 338 -14.20 -2.00 13.00
CA SER A 338 -15.24 -2.03 14.01
C SER A 338 -15.56 -0.65 14.53
N ILE A 339 -16.75 -0.14 14.21
CA ILE A 339 -17.29 1.13 14.70
C ILE A 339 -18.44 0.82 15.68
N PRO A 340 -18.21 0.88 16.98
CA PRO A 340 -19.19 0.43 17.99
C PRO A 340 -20.28 1.46 18.30
N LEU A 341 -20.08 2.74 18.01
CA LEU A 341 -20.97 3.83 18.39
C LEU A 341 -21.40 4.65 17.18
N GLY A 342 -22.64 5.15 17.21
CA GLY A 342 -23.10 6.16 16.26
C GLY A 342 -22.31 7.46 16.40
N ASP A 343 -22.42 8.34 15.41
CA ASP A 343 -21.69 9.62 15.34
C ASP A 343 -20.17 9.42 15.49
N SER A 344 -19.66 8.30 14.97
CA SER A 344 -18.24 7.95 14.99
C SER A 344 -17.68 7.90 13.58
N HIS A 345 -16.43 8.36 13.45
CA HIS A 345 -15.78 8.55 12.15
C HIS A 345 -14.47 7.76 12.09
N GLY A 346 -14.46 6.68 11.30
CA GLY A 346 -13.25 5.96 10.96
C GLY A 346 -12.48 6.71 9.87
N THR A 347 -11.21 7.00 10.11
CA THR A 347 -10.37 7.80 9.22
C THR A 347 -9.08 7.11 8.87
N ARG A 348 -8.38 7.55 7.81
CA ARG A 348 -7.09 7.01 7.38
C ARG A 348 -7.11 5.51 7.06
N LEU A 349 -8.22 5.04 6.49
CA LEU A 349 -8.31 3.68 5.95
C LEU A 349 -7.67 3.73 4.55
N ASP A 350 -6.34 3.70 4.48
CA ASP A 350 -5.62 4.09 3.28
C ASP A 350 -5.15 2.87 2.47
N PHE A 351 -4.93 3.09 1.16
CA PHE A 351 -4.37 2.10 0.24
C PHE A 351 -3.17 2.71 -0.48
N ALA A 352 -2.07 1.99 -0.45
CA ALA A 352 -0.79 2.41 -0.99
C ALA A 352 -0.48 1.65 -2.29
N GLU A 353 -0.15 2.39 -3.35
CA GLU A 353 0.06 1.91 -4.70
C GLU A 353 1.43 2.34 -5.23
N ALA A 354 2.14 1.48 -5.94
CA ALA A 354 3.39 1.83 -6.58
C ALA A 354 3.31 1.77 -8.11
N GLN A 355 4.05 2.64 -8.77
CA GLN A 355 4.22 2.56 -10.21
C GLN A 355 5.18 1.42 -10.58
N PRO A 356 4.96 0.74 -11.71
CA PRO A 356 5.87 -0.29 -12.19
C PRO A 356 7.24 0.29 -12.50
N VAL A 357 8.26 -0.58 -12.46
CA VAL A 357 9.65 -0.27 -12.78
C VAL A 357 10.08 -0.94 -14.08
N GLN A 358 11.24 -0.55 -14.58
CA GLN A 358 11.82 -1.11 -15.80
C GLN A 358 13.35 -1.19 -15.72
N ILE A 359 13.92 -2.15 -16.48
CA ILE A 359 15.37 -2.32 -16.62
C ILE A 359 15.68 -2.47 -18.10
N ARG A 360 16.73 -1.77 -18.57
CA ARG A 360 17.20 -1.86 -19.94
C ARG A 360 18.72 -1.79 -20.04
N GLY A 361 19.24 -2.34 -21.14
CA GLY A 361 20.67 -2.33 -21.47
C GLY A 361 20.92 -2.84 -22.86
N PHE A 362 22.18 -3.17 -23.12
CA PHE A 362 22.64 -3.68 -24.38
C PHE A 362 23.55 -4.90 -24.20
N VAL A 363 23.60 -5.77 -25.20
CA VAL A 363 24.72 -6.66 -25.48
C VAL A 363 25.44 -6.05 -26.66
N TYR A 364 26.75 -5.82 -26.57
CA TYR A 364 27.49 -5.06 -27.60
C TYR A 364 28.92 -5.58 -27.75
N SER A 365 29.51 -5.30 -28.94
CA SER A 365 30.91 -5.60 -29.18
C SER A 365 31.78 -4.48 -28.63
N ASP A 366 32.44 -4.73 -27.52
CA ASP A 366 33.39 -3.84 -26.85
C ASP A 366 34.72 -3.92 -27.59
N LEU A 367 35.14 -2.79 -28.19
CA LEU A 367 36.31 -2.76 -29.09
C LEU A 367 37.64 -2.68 -28.35
N ASP A 368 37.66 -2.11 -27.15
CA ASP A 368 38.88 -1.95 -26.35
C ASP A 368 38.83 -2.60 -24.99
N ASP A 369 37.68 -3.28 -24.71
CA ASP A 369 37.42 -4.00 -23.45
C ASP A 369 37.51 -3.08 -22.21
N ASP A 370 36.93 -1.88 -22.30
CA ASP A 370 36.87 -0.99 -21.15
C ASP A 370 35.57 -1.12 -20.35
N GLY A 371 34.53 -1.75 -20.91
CA GLY A 371 33.23 -1.98 -20.35
C GLY A 371 32.27 -0.79 -20.52
N VAL A 372 32.61 0.21 -21.29
CA VAL A 372 31.77 1.37 -21.58
C VAL A 372 31.34 1.32 -23.03
N ARG A 373 30.03 1.37 -23.27
CA ARG A 373 29.52 1.36 -24.63
C ARG A 373 29.65 2.72 -25.29
N GLU A 374 30.56 2.82 -26.26
CA GLU A 374 30.84 4.04 -27.01
C GLU A 374 30.18 4.09 -28.40
N ASN A 375 30.36 5.28 -29.03
CA ASN A 375 29.89 5.48 -30.40
C ASN A 375 30.77 4.74 -31.39
N GLY A 376 30.22 3.78 -32.11
CA GLY A 376 30.91 2.91 -33.05
C GLY A 376 30.91 1.45 -32.64
N GLU A 377 30.57 1.16 -31.41
CA GLU A 377 30.41 -0.20 -30.91
C GLU A 377 29.04 -0.76 -31.26
N ILE A 378 29.07 -1.90 -31.91
CA ILE A 378 27.88 -2.48 -32.53
C ILE A 378 27.18 -3.39 -31.52
N GLY A 379 25.86 -3.19 -31.38
CA GLY A 379 25.03 -4.09 -30.56
C GLY A 379 24.89 -5.47 -31.21
N ILE A 380 24.77 -6.50 -30.34
CA ILE A 380 24.65 -7.92 -30.73
C ILE A 380 23.22 -8.38 -30.49
N GLY A 381 22.49 -8.67 -31.56
CA GLY A 381 21.10 -9.10 -31.51
C GLY A 381 20.92 -10.59 -31.34
N GLY A 382 19.76 -10.98 -30.80
CA GLY A 382 19.33 -12.37 -30.65
C GLY A 382 19.86 -13.09 -29.43
N ILE A 383 20.54 -12.40 -28.51
CA ILE A 383 21.11 -12.96 -27.27
C ILE A 383 20.03 -13.08 -26.21
N GLU A 384 20.00 -14.20 -25.51
CA GLU A 384 19.02 -14.48 -24.48
C GLU A 384 19.39 -13.81 -23.16
N ILE A 385 18.52 -12.90 -22.69
CA ILE A 385 18.65 -12.19 -21.44
C ILE A 385 17.51 -12.60 -20.52
N GLN A 386 17.84 -12.98 -19.29
CA GLN A 386 16.89 -13.35 -18.24
C GLN A 386 16.88 -12.34 -17.13
N ILE A 387 15.68 -11.97 -16.64
CA ILE A 387 15.49 -11.26 -15.39
C ILE A 387 14.88 -12.18 -14.35
N VAL A 388 15.43 -12.16 -13.15
CA VAL A 388 14.92 -12.90 -12.00
C VAL A 388 14.78 -11.95 -10.81
N SER A 389 13.63 -12.00 -10.13
CA SER A 389 13.48 -11.27 -8.87
C SER A 389 14.04 -12.08 -7.70
N ILE A 390 14.68 -11.38 -6.78
CA ILE A 390 15.06 -11.90 -5.46
C ILE A 390 13.89 -11.65 -4.51
N GLU A 391 13.33 -10.43 -4.53
CA GLU A 391 12.23 -10.00 -3.70
C GLU A 391 11.46 -8.90 -4.42
N THR A 392 10.13 -8.99 -4.46
CA THR A 392 9.25 -7.93 -5.00
C THR A 392 7.99 -7.79 -4.19
N ILE A 393 7.28 -6.65 -4.39
CA ILE A 393 5.99 -6.40 -3.75
C ILE A 393 4.87 -7.32 -4.27
N SER A 394 5.01 -8.00 -5.42
CA SER A 394 3.91 -8.78 -6.01
C SER A 394 4.33 -10.15 -6.58
N GLY A 395 5.17 -10.88 -5.85
CA GLY A 395 5.54 -12.26 -6.19
C GLY A 395 6.86 -12.39 -6.95
N THR A 396 7.15 -13.57 -7.46
CA THR A 396 8.40 -13.88 -8.18
C THR A 396 8.30 -13.54 -9.66
N ILE A 397 9.31 -12.85 -10.17
CA ILE A 397 9.52 -12.61 -11.59
C ILE A 397 10.61 -13.53 -12.11
N ASN A 398 10.35 -14.17 -13.22
CA ASN A 398 11.32 -14.93 -14.00
C ASN A 398 10.90 -14.83 -15.47
N GLN A 399 11.54 -13.93 -16.19
CA GLN A 399 11.25 -13.65 -17.60
C GLN A 399 12.51 -13.73 -18.43
N THR A 400 12.37 -14.17 -19.67
CA THR A 400 13.45 -14.26 -20.63
C THR A 400 13.03 -13.56 -21.92
N ILE A 401 13.94 -12.75 -22.49
CA ILE A 401 13.76 -12.08 -23.77
C ILE A 401 15.03 -12.23 -24.61
N ARG A 402 14.96 -11.89 -25.89
CA ARG A 402 16.13 -11.80 -26.75
C ARG A 402 16.42 -10.36 -27.11
N THR A 403 17.69 -10.00 -27.21
CA THR A 403 18.12 -8.67 -27.64
C THR A 403 17.61 -8.37 -29.06
N ASN A 404 17.23 -7.12 -29.28
CA ASN A 404 16.88 -6.62 -30.60
C ASN A 404 18.11 -6.64 -31.55
N SER A 405 17.88 -6.40 -32.84
CA SER A 405 18.96 -6.38 -33.84
C SER A 405 20.07 -5.33 -33.59
N ASP A 406 19.77 -4.31 -32.79
CA ASP A 406 20.71 -3.28 -32.34
C ASP A 406 21.37 -3.59 -30.97
N GLY A 407 21.18 -4.81 -30.48
CA GLY A 407 21.69 -5.29 -29.19
C GLY A 407 20.90 -4.85 -27.95
N SER A 408 19.89 -3.99 -28.10
CA SER A 408 19.11 -3.50 -26.97
C SER A 408 18.19 -4.56 -26.39
N TYR A 409 17.97 -4.49 -25.06
CA TYR A 409 16.95 -5.25 -24.36
C TYR A 409 16.23 -4.38 -23.33
N ARG A 410 14.98 -4.75 -22.98
CA ARG A 410 14.17 -4.02 -22.02
C ARG A 410 13.14 -4.91 -21.34
N PHE A 411 13.08 -4.86 -20.03
CA PHE A 411 12.03 -5.44 -19.20
C PHE A 411 11.16 -4.31 -18.65
N GLU A 412 9.86 -4.35 -18.88
CA GLU A 412 8.89 -3.33 -18.50
C GLU A 412 7.79 -3.90 -17.63
N GLY A 413 7.07 -3.02 -16.91
CA GLY A 413 5.92 -3.42 -16.09
C GLY A 413 6.29 -4.29 -14.90
N LEU A 414 7.53 -4.23 -14.45
CA LEU A 414 8.03 -5.01 -13.33
C LEU A 414 7.53 -4.42 -12.00
N PRO A 415 7.18 -5.24 -11.00
CA PRO A 415 6.91 -4.75 -9.65
C PRO A 415 8.19 -4.18 -9.02
N PRO A 416 8.08 -3.10 -8.22
CA PRO A 416 9.21 -2.67 -7.41
C PRO A 416 9.82 -3.80 -6.60
N GLY A 417 11.16 -3.84 -6.50
CA GLY A 417 11.87 -4.92 -5.82
C GLY A 417 13.32 -5.06 -6.23
N ARG A 418 13.92 -6.16 -5.82
CA ARG A 418 15.33 -6.50 -6.07
C ARG A 418 15.45 -7.55 -7.17
N TYR A 419 16.33 -7.28 -8.14
CA TYR A 419 16.48 -8.05 -9.37
C TYR A 419 17.90 -8.51 -9.64
N GLN A 420 18.00 -9.55 -10.47
CA GLN A 420 19.18 -9.97 -11.20
C GLN A 420 18.86 -9.97 -12.68
N VAL A 421 19.82 -9.53 -13.50
CA VAL A 421 19.78 -9.64 -14.96
C VAL A 421 20.93 -10.53 -15.40
N ILE A 422 20.67 -11.52 -16.23
CA ILE A 422 21.61 -12.58 -16.56
C ILE A 422 21.63 -12.73 -18.08
N GLN A 423 22.82 -12.66 -18.69
CA GLN A 423 23.04 -13.14 -20.03
C GLN A 423 23.15 -14.68 -20.00
N ARG A 424 22.34 -15.36 -20.79
CA ARG A 424 22.21 -16.84 -20.70
C ARG A 424 23.07 -17.60 -21.69
N GLU A 425 23.56 -16.94 -22.71
CA GLU A 425 24.37 -17.53 -23.76
C GLU A 425 25.41 -16.54 -24.25
N GLN A 426 26.63 -17.04 -24.41
CA GLN A 426 27.73 -16.30 -25.05
C GLN A 426 27.43 -16.15 -26.54
N PRO A 427 27.56 -14.95 -27.15
CA PRO A 427 27.42 -14.76 -28.58
C PRO A 427 28.43 -15.59 -29.35
N VAL A 428 27.97 -16.25 -30.43
CA VAL A 428 28.83 -17.11 -31.22
C VAL A 428 29.93 -16.30 -31.92
N GLY A 429 31.18 -16.67 -31.68
CA GLY A 429 32.35 -16.02 -32.28
C GLY A 429 32.90 -14.86 -31.47
N TYR A 430 32.35 -14.60 -30.30
CA TYR A 430 32.85 -13.61 -29.34
C TYR A 430 33.46 -14.29 -28.10
N LEU A 431 34.32 -13.59 -27.45
CA LEU A 431 34.82 -13.85 -26.11
C LEU A 431 34.05 -12.94 -25.18
N ASP A 432 33.89 -13.39 -23.92
CA ASP A 432 33.35 -12.59 -22.87
C ASP A 432 34.24 -11.39 -22.54
N GLY A 433 33.64 -10.23 -22.46
CA GLY A 433 34.28 -8.96 -22.13
C GLY A 433 33.88 -8.43 -20.77
N LYS A 434 33.98 -7.12 -20.57
CA LYS A 434 33.62 -6.47 -19.31
C LYS A 434 32.16 -6.05 -19.30
N ASP A 435 31.46 -6.46 -18.21
CA ASP A 435 30.11 -6.05 -17.93
C ASP A 435 30.05 -4.78 -17.08
N SER A 436 29.22 -3.83 -17.45
CA SER A 436 29.02 -2.60 -16.69
C SER A 436 27.67 -2.56 -15.98
N PRO A 437 27.65 -2.48 -14.64
CA PRO A 437 26.43 -2.27 -13.91
C PRO A 437 25.85 -0.89 -14.25
N GLY A 438 24.53 -0.89 -14.51
CA GLY A 438 23.83 0.29 -14.94
C GLY A 438 23.61 1.33 -13.84
N THR A 439 22.81 2.33 -14.16
CA THR A 439 22.46 3.41 -13.24
C THR A 439 20.96 3.52 -13.01
N ILE A 440 20.58 3.96 -11.79
CA ILE A 440 19.25 4.38 -11.43
C ILE A 440 19.35 5.82 -10.95
N ASN A 441 18.60 6.73 -11.57
CA ASN A 441 18.68 8.17 -11.26
C ASN A 441 20.11 8.72 -11.33
N GLY A 442 20.93 8.21 -12.28
CA GLY A 442 22.33 8.62 -12.48
C GLY A 442 23.33 8.10 -11.44
N GLN A 443 22.90 7.20 -10.55
CA GLN A 443 23.78 6.53 -9.59
C GLN A 443 23.94 5.06 -9.97
N THR A 444 25.17 4.56 -9.99
CA THR A 444 25.44 3.14 -10.22
C THR A 444 24.74 2.28 -9.17
N ARG A 445 23.99 1.27 -9.61
CA ARG A 445 23.24 0.35 -8.75
C ARG A 445 23.44 -1.09 -9.23
N GLY A 446 23.57 -2.00 -8.25
CA GLY A 446 23.92 -3.39 -8.53
C GLY A 446 25.40 -3.62 -8.65
N ASN A 447 25.81 -4.87 -8.91
CA ASN A 447 27.19 -5.25 -9.13
C ASN A 447 27.30 -6.27 -10.28
N SER A 448 28.49 -6.33 -10.90
CA SER A 448 28.87 -7.25 -11.97
C SER A 448 30.05 -8.15 -11.59
N THR A 449 30.14 -8.54 -10.31
CA THR A 449 31.25 -9.38 -9.83
C THR A 449 31.18 -10.83 -10.32
N VAL A 450 30.02 -11.23 -10.80
CA VAL A 450 29.78 -12.51 -11.45
C VAL A 450 29.63 -12.26 -12.93
N ASN A 451 30.39 -12.97 -13.73
CA ASN A 451 30.39 -12.89 -15.17
C ASN A 451 28.98 -13.10 -15.75
N ASP A 452 28.65 -12.34 -16.80
CA ASP A 452 27.34 -12.39 -17.45
C ASP A 452 26.14 -12.14 -16.52
N GLN A 453 26.35 -11.42 -15.39
CA GLN A 453 25.30 -11.24 -14.41
C GLN A 453 25.40 -9.93 -13.65
N PHE A 454 24.31 -9.17 -13.66
CA PHE A 454 24.09 -8.07 -12.73
C PHE A 454 23.23 -8.52 -11.55
N THR A 455 23.65 -8.26 -10.32
CA THR A 455 22.96 -8.60 -9.08
C THR A 455 22.65 -7.37 -8.25
N GLU A 456 21.76 -7.51 -7.25
CA GLU A 456 21.42 -6.44 -6.30
C GLU A 456 20.90 -5.16 -6.95
N ILE A 457 20.14 -5.29 -8.05
CA ILE A 457 19.44 -4.18 -8.68
C ILE A 457 18.17 -3.90 -7.90
N ASP A 458 18.20 -2.88 -7.04
CA ASP A 458 17.07 -2.50 -6.16
C ASP A 458 16.32 -1.31 -6.78
N LEU A 459 15.06 -1.53 -7.18
CA LEU A 459 14.20 -0.57 -7.85
C LEU A 459 12.96 -0.26 -7.03
N ARG A 460 12.73 1.02 -6.77
CA ARG A 460 11.52 1.57 -6.16
C ARG A 460 10.53 1.98 -7.23
N GLY A 461 9.29 2.25 -6.84
CA GLY A 461 8.25 2.61 -7.80
C GLY A 461 8.66 3.75 -8.75
N ALA A 462 8.29 3.63 -10.01
CA ALA A 462 8.62 4.53 -11.12
C ALA A 462 10.11 4.62 -11.49
N GLU A 463 11.02 3.86 -10.88
CA GLU A 463 12.43 3.90 -11.22
C GLU A 463 12.74 3.12 -12.53
N GLU A 464 13.70 3.63 -13.27
CA GLU A 464 14.26 2.99 -14.46
C GLU A 464 15.75 2.68 -14.23
N GLY A 465 16.10 1.40 -14.36
CA GLY A 465 17.47 0.95 -14.46
C GLY A 465 17.94 1.05 -15.90
N VAL A 466 19.00 1.81 -16.17
CA VAL A 466 19.52 2.04 -17.52
C VAL A 466 20.97 1.61 -17.62
N ASP A 467 21.38 1.24 -18.84
CA ASP A 467 22.77 0.92 -19.19
C ASP A 467 23.36 -0.28 -18.41
N TYR A 468 22.52 -1.30 -18.15
CA TYR A 468 23.01 -2.61 -17.71
C TYR A 468 23.55 -3.35 -18.95
N ASN A 469 24.83 -3.13 -19.25
CA ASN A 469 25.40 -3.51 -20.54
C ASN A 469 26.37 -4.68 -20.39
N PHE A 470 26.19 -5.69 -21.25
CA PHE A 470 27.08 -6.83 -21.40
C PHE A 470 28.03 -6.57 -22.56
N GLY A 471 29.33 -6.49 -22.27
CA GLY A 471 30.39 -6.26 -23.25
C GLY A 471 30.93 -7.57 -23.79
N GLU A 472 31.11 -7.66 -25.09
CA GLU A 472 31.58 -8.83 -25.80
C GLU A 472 32.77 -8.51 -26.69
N ILE A 473 33.77 -9.36 -26.70
CA ILE A 473 34.99 -9.11 -27.43
C ILE A 473 35.03 -9.97 -28.69
N LEU A 474 35.12 -9.34 -29.84
CA LEU A 474 35.49 -10.06 -31.08
C LEU A 474 36.97 -10.42 -30.99
N PRO A 475 37.33 -11.72 -31.01
CA PRO A 475 38.71 -12.13 -30.77
C PRO A 475 39.68 -11.60 -31.84
N ALA A 476 40.83 -11.14 -31.41
CA ALA A 476 41.93 -10.75 -32.27
C ALA A 476 42.87 -11.93 -32.59
N SER A 477 43.74 -11.74 -33.53
CA SER A 477 44.76 -12.72 -33.88
C SER A 477 46.07 -12.04 -34.28
N VAL A 478 47.20 -12.78 -34.17
CA VAL A 478 48.49 -12.34 -34.68
C VAL A 478 49.20 -13.53 -35.36
N SER A 479 49.88 -13.27 -36.50
CA SER A 479 50.50 -14.31 -37.32
C SER A 479 51.74 -13.82 -38.04
N GLY A 480 52.58 -14.76 -38.46
CA GLY A 480 53.80 -14.51 -39.19
C GLY A 480 54.49 -15.78 -39.67
N HIS A 481 55.72 -15.65 -40.07
CA HIS A 481 56.60 -16.71 -40.55
C HIS A 481 57.93 -16.68 -39.81
N VAL A 482 58.51 -17.86 -39.60
CA VAL A 482 59.95 -18.02 -39.37
C VAL A 482 60.51 -18.65 -40.62
N TYR A 483 61.53 -18.02 -41.24
CA TYR A 483 61.97 -18.42 -42.58
C TYR A 483 63.49 -18.25 -42.72
N HIS A 484 64.05 -18.97 -43.65
CA HIS A 484 65.47 -18.79 -44.09
C HIS A 484 65.54 -17.57 -45.00
N ASP A 485 66.03 -16.44 -44.48
CA ASP A 485 66.30 -15.20 -45.26
C ASP A 485 67.63 -15.36 -46.01
N ALA A 486 67.50 -15.88 -47.20
CA ALA A 486 68.68 -16.26 -48.00
C ALA A 486 69.51 -15.05 -48.52
N ASN A 487 68.88 -13.87 -48.59
CA ASN A 487 69.51 -12.64 -49.09
C ASN A 487 69.72 -11.59 -47.94
N ASP A 488 69.28 -11.90 -46.71
CA ASP A 488 69.42 -11.02 -45.54
C ASP A 488 68.80 -9.63 -45.75
N ASP A 489 67.57 -9.58 -46.35
CA ASP A 489 66.87 -8.33 -46.55
C ASP A 489 65.76 -8.07 -45.57
N GLY A 490 65.38 -9.08 -44.75
CA GLY A 490 64.34 -9.03 -43.75
C GLY A 490 62.93 -9.07 -44.34
N ILE A 491 62.79 -9.53 -45.58
CA ILE A 491 61.51 -9.61 -46.30
C ILE A 491 61.25 -11.05 -46.72
N PHE A 492 60.21 -11.67 -46.18
CA PHE A 492 59.81 -13.01 -46.60
C PHE A 492 59.35 -13.04 -48.06
N GLN A 493 60.12 -13.72 -48.93
CA GLN A 493 59.79 -13.92 -50.34
C GLN A 493 59.27 -15.32 -50.61
N SER A 494 58.55 -15.47 -51.74
CA SER A 494 57.96 -16.77 -52.11
C SER A 494 59.01 -17.83 -52.49
N THR A 495 60.29 -17.42 -52.69
CA THR A 495 61.43 -18.28 -52.98
C THR A 495 62.21 -18.72 -51.75
N GLU A 496 61.81 -18.24 -50.60
CA GLU A 496 62.43 -18.58 -49.31
C GLU A 496 61.67 -19.66 -48.59
N ASP A 497 62.41 -20.55 -47.96
CA ASP A 497 61.84 -21.67 -47.27
C ASP A 497 61.46 -21.33 -45.83
N GLY A 498 60.20 -21.64 -45.46
CA GLY A 498 59.76 -21.56 -44.02
C GLY A 498 60.44 -22.62 -43.15
N ILE A 499 60.78 -22.24 -41.94
CA ILE A 499 61.40 -23.15 -40.94
C ILE A 499 60.34 -23.76 -40.04
N SER A 500 60.19 -25.05 -40.12
CA SER A 500 59.18 -25.78 -39.36
C SER A 500 59.60 -26.09 -37.92
N ASN A 501 58.59 -26.28 -37.01
CA ASN A 501 58.81 -26.73 -35.65
C ASN A 501 59.60 -25.73 -34.75
N VAL A 502 59.65 -24.44 -35.14
CA VAL A 502 60.25 -23.39 -34.34
C VAL A 502 59.29 -22.97 -33.25
N ILE A 503 59.78 -22.80 -32.04
CA ILE A 503 58.99 -22.32 -30.92
C ILE A 503 58.79 -20.80 -31.04
N VAL A 504 57.54 -20.36 -31.08
CA VAL A 504 57.15 -18.95 -30.99
C VAL A 504 56.30 -18.74 -29.75
N ARG A 505 56.64 -17.74 -28.94
CA ARG A 505 55.96 -17.35 -27.72
C ARG A 505 55.25 -16.03 -27.92
N LEU A 506 54.03 -15.94 -27.36
CA LEU A 506 53.28 -14.71 -27.26
C LEU A 506 53.16 -14.34 -25.78
N GLU A 507 53.71 -13.20 -25.40
CA GLU A 507 53.62 -12.65 -24.07
C GLU A 507 52.59 -11.52 -24.00
N SER A 508 51.79 -11.49 -22.94
CA SER A 508 50.82 -10.44 -22.62
C SER A 508 50.73 -10.22 -21.10
N SER A 509 49.92 -9.26 -20.67
CA SER A 509 49.56 -9.11 -19.25
C SER A 509 48.87 -10.36 -18.65
N ASN A 510 48.26 -11.18 -19.49
CA ASN A 510 47.49 -12.38 -19.08
C ASN A 510 48.37 -13.65 -19.04
N GLY A 511 49.65 -13.55 -19.42
CA GLY A 511 50.58 -14.68 -19.40
C GLY A 511 51.33 -14.92 -20.71
N VAL A 512 51.85 -16.13 -20.84
CA VAL A 512 52.67 -16.56 -22.01
C VAL A 512 51.98 -17.75 -22.66
N SER A 513 51.76 -17.66 -23.96
CA SER A 513 51.33 -18.76 -24.84
C SER A 513 52.46 -19.19 -25.75
N GLU A 514 52.57 -20.48 -26.07
CA GLU A 514 53.64 -21.05 -26.92
C GLU A 514 53.02 -21.92 -28.00
N ILE A 515 53.46 -21.74 -29.26
CA ILE A 515 53.10 -22.57 -30.40
C ILE A 515 54.36 -22.95 -31.19
N ARG A 516 54.23 -23.86 -32.16
CA ARG A 516 55.28 -24.20 -33.10
C ARG A 516 54.88 -23.88 -34.52
N THR A 517 55.84 -23.45 -35.32
CA THR A 517 55.62 -23.20 -36.74
C THR A 517 55.24 -24.47 -37.48
N ASP A 518 54.39 -24.36 -38.49
CA ASP A 518 53.99 -25.42 -39.39
C ASP A 518 55.10 -25.78 -40.42
N HIS A 519 54.81 -26.69 -41.33
CA HIS A 519 55.74 -27.11 -42.36
C HIS A 519 56.14 -26.03 -43.39
N LEU A 520 55.43 -24.88 -43.38
CA LEU A 520 55.73 -23.71 -44.19
C LEU A 520 56.27 -22.57 -43.34
N GLY A 521 56.70 -22.81 -42.11
CA GLY A 521 57.23 -21.83 -41.19
C GLY A 521 56.17 -20.88 -40.62
N ARG A 522 54.88 -21.15 -40.82
CA ARG A 522 53.78 -20.28 -40.37
C ARG A 522 53.46 -20.50 -38.90
N TYR A 523 53.14 -19.40 -38.22
CA TYR A 523 52.54 -19.42 -36.89
C TYR A 523 51.35 -18.49 -36.81
N ARG A 524 50.38 -18.77 -35.93
CA ARG A 524 49.20 -17.96 -35.70
C ARG A 524 48.68 -18.15 -34.28
N PHE A 525 48.53 -17.07 -33.53
CA PHE A 525 47.82 -17.02 -32.27
C PHE A 525 46.43 -16.47 -32.56
N GLU A 526 45.38 -17.12 -32.04
CA GLU A 526 43.97 -16.78 -32.20
C GLU A 526 43.31 -16.66 -30.82
N GLY A 527 42.08 -16.06 -30.75
CA GLY A 527 41.34 -15.92 -29.49
C GLY A 527 41.99 -14.89 -28.56
N LEU A 528 42.61 -13.85 -29.12
CA LEU A 528 43.29 -12.85 -28.31
C LEU A 528 42.32 -11.73 -27.92
N THR A 529 42.39 -11.32 -26.64
CA THR A 529 41.68 -10.13 -26.12
C THR A 529 42.38 -8.83 -26.56
N PRO A 530 41.72 -7.66 -26.55
CA PRO A 530 42.38 -6.38 -26.72
C PRO A 530 43.56 -6.20 -25.76
N GLY A 531 44.68 -5.69 -26.26
CA GLY A 531 45.86 -5.52 -25.40
C GLY A 531 47.17 -5.29 -26.16
N SER A 532 48.28 -5.24 -25.44
CA SER A 532 49.63 -5.11 -25.95
C SER A 532 50.37 -6.44 -25.82
N TYR A 533 50.91 -6.88 -26.94
CA TYR A 533 51.56 -8.19 -27.05
C TYR A 533 53.02 -8.07 -27.39
N ARG A 534 53.81 -9.10 -27.04
CA ARG A 534 55.18 -9.30 -27.44
C ARG A 534 55.33 -10.72 -28.01
N ILE A 535 55.87 -10.85 -29.20
CA ILE A 535 56.19 -12.14 -29.83
C ILE A 535 57.69 -12.37 -29.69
N ILE A 536 58.02 -13.58 -29.30
CA ILE A 536 59.42 -14.02 -29.17
C ILE A 536 59.60 -15.33 -29.92
N GLU A 537 60.55 -15.36 -30.82
CA GLU A 537 61.00 -16.55 -31.50
C GLU A 537 62.11 -17.21 -30.68
N VAL A 538 62.27 -18.52 -30.75
CA VAL A 538 63.42 -19.25 -30.21
C VAL A 538 64.27 -19.72 -31.38
N THR A 539 65.43 -19.08 -31.54
CA THR A 539 66.36 -19.36 -32.67
C THR A 539 66.45 -20.86 -32.99
N PRO A 540 66.09 -21.30 -34.21
CA PRO A 540 66.12 -22.71 -34.57
C PRO A 540 67.55 -23.27 -34.65
N THR A 541 67.71 -24.52 -34.19
CA THR A 541 69.04 -25.15 -34.16
C THR A 541 69.65 -25.24 -35.57
N GLY A 542 70.86 -24.72 -35.72
CA GLY A 542 71.58 -24.72 -36.98
C GLY A 542 71.40 -23.46 -37.81
N TYR A 543 70.68 -22.49 -37.31
CA TYR A 543 70.56 -21.17 -37.88
C TYR A 543 71.23 -20.10 -37.03
N LEU A 544 71.50 -18.97 -37.61
CA LEU A 544 71.96 -17.73 -36.96
C LEU A 544 70.81 -16.73 -37.09
N ASP A 545 70.63 -15.89 -36.06
CA ASP A 545 69.67 -14.80 -36.07
C ASP A 545 69.91 -13.86 -37.28
N GLY A 546 68.86 -13.58 -38.03
CA GLY A 546 68.85 -12.68 -39.18
C GLY A 546 68.08 -11.39 -38.90
N LYS A 547 67.30 -10.89 -39.82
CA LYS A 547 66.52 -9.66 -39.71
C LYS A 547 65.03 -9.96 -39.47
N ASP A 548 64.52 -9.44 -38.32
CA ASP A 548 63.11 -9.47 -38.01
C ASP A 548 62.30 -8.35 -38.65
N ARG A 549 61.07 -8.61 -38.93
CA ARG A 549 60.15 -7.63 -39.51
C ARG A 549 58.89 -7.45 -38.63
N VAL A 550 58.64 -6.17 -38.26
CA VAL A 550 57.38 -5.76 -37.66
C VAL A 550 56.25 -5.90 -38.66
N GLY A 551 55.17 -6.55 -38.23
CA GLY A 551 53.98 -6.77 -39.05
C GLY A 551 53.03 -5.58 -39.09
N ILE A 552 51.86 -5.82 -39.65
CA ILE A 552 50.82 -4.81 -39.86
C ILE A 552 49.53 -5.22 -39.19
N VAL A 553 48.82 -4.24 -38.62
CA VAL A 553 47.45 -4.34 -38.10
C VAL A 553 46.59 -3.30 -38.79
N SER A 554 45.48 -3.70 -39.38
CA SER A 554 44.58 -2.77 -40.11
C SER A 554 45.28 -1.85 -41.10
N GLY A 555 46.33 -2.38 -41.81
CA GLY A 555 47.10 -1.67 -42.84
C GLY A 555 48.21 -0.74 -42.34
N SER A 556 48.46 -0.68 -41.04
CA SER A 556 49.51 0.11 -40.40
C SER A 556 50.57 -0.78 -39.76
N VAL A 557 51.84 -0.38 -39.78
CA VAL A 557 52.91 -1.06 -39.02
C VAL A 557 52.70 -0.83 -37.54
N VAL A 558 52.55 -1.92 -36.73
CA VAL A 558 52.28 -1.86 -35.31
C VAL A 558 53.26 -2.74 -34.53
N GLY A 559 54.00 -2.14 -33.63
CA GLY A 559 55.04 -2.79 -32.85
C GLY A 559 56.43 -2.23 -33.11
N MET A 560 57.43 -2.81 -32.50
CA MET A 560 58.84 -2.48 -32.70
C MET A 560 59.72 -3.71 -32.39
N ILE A 561 60.85 -3.84 -33.07
CA ILE A 561 61.86 -4.84 -32.81
C ILE A 561 62.43 -4.63 -31.39
N ASP A 562 62.61 -5.69 -30.65
CA ASP A 562 63.02 -5.71 -29.25
C ASP A 562 64.26 -6.61 -29.06
N GLY A 563 65.37 -6.17 -29.61
CA GLY A 563 66.60 -6.98 -29.66
C GLY A 563 66.55 -8.05 -30.74
N ASN A 564 67.12 -9.20 -30.50
CA ASN A 564 67.08 -10.34 -31.42
C ASN A 564 65.85 -11.20 -31.10
N ASP A 565 65.28 -11.78 -32.11
CA ASP A 565 64.17 -12.75 -32.03
C ASP A 565 62.92 -12.24 -31.29
N ALA A 566 62.67 -10.93 -31.21
CA ALA A 566 61.51 -10.41 -30.48
C ALA A 566 60.89 -9.14 -31.10
N ILE A 567 59.55 -9.08 -31.11
CA ILE A 567 58.75 -7.93 -31.53
C ILE A 567 57.80 -7.57 -30.40
N ARG A 568 57.88 -6.35 -29.87
CA ARG A 568 57.07 -5.85 -28.76
C ARG A 568 56.11 -4.73 -29.13
N SER A 569 55.25 -4.35 -28.17
CA SER A 569 54.28 -3.26 -28.33
C SER A 569 53.32 -3.47 -29.50
N ILE A 570 52.91 -4.73 -29.72
CA ILE A 570 51.92 -5.09 -30.70
C ILE A 570 50.55 -4.81 -30.10
N ALA A 571 49.95 -3.65 -30.41
CA ALA A 571 48.63 -3.26 -29.90
C ALA A 571 47.56 -3.87 -30.82
N LEU A 572 46.67 -4.66 -30.22
CA LEU A 572 45.52 -5.26 -30.88
C LEU A 572 44.24 -4.80 -30.17
N ASN A 573 43.25 -4.29 -30.93
CA ASN A 573 41.88 -4.08 -30.53
C ASN A 573 41.04 -5.29 -30.87
N ALA A 574 39.79 -5.36 -30.39
CA ALA A 574 38.87 -6.43 -30.72
C ALA A 574 38.73 -6.62 -32.23
N GLY A 575 38.77 -7.88 -32.69
CA GLY A 575 38.67 -8.25 -34.10
C GLY A 575 39.89 -7.90 -34.96
N ASN A 576 40.97 -7.34 -34.41
CA ASN A 576 42.17 -7.05 -35.19
C ASN A 576 42.87 -8.33 -35.63
N SER A 577 43.46 -8.28 -36.85
CA SER A 577 44.32 -9.32 -37.37
C SER A 577 45.69 -8.72 -37.64
N GLY A 578 46.65 -9.06 -36.80
CA GLY A 578 48.06 -8.76 -37.03
C GLY A 578 48.65 -9.81 -37.99
N VAL A 579 49.33 -9.35 -39.03
CA VAL A 579 49.93 -10.24 -40.02
C VAL A 579 51.37 -9.79 -40.34
N ASP A 580 52.15 -10.73 -40.90
CA ASP A 580 53.52 -10.49 -41.35
C ASP A 580 54.50 -10.08 -40.23
N TYR A 581 54.30 -10.60 -39.01
CA TYR A 581 55.29 -10.55 -37.95
C TYR A 581 56.31 -11.66 -38.18
N ASN A 582 57.38 -11.35 -38.92
CA ASN A 582 58.26 -12.36 -39.47
C ASN A 582 59.64 -12.32 -38.84
N PHE A 583 60.21 -13.52 -38.65
CA PHE A 583 61.57 -13.76 -38.14
C PHE A 583 62.38 -14.40 -39.23
N GLY A 584 63.45 -13.71 -39.67
CA GLY A 584 64.35 -14.18 -40.72
C GLY A 584 65.59 -14.79 -40.12
N GLU A 585 65.96 -15.97 -40.55
CA GLU A 585 67.06 -16.75 -40.05
C GLU A 585 68.11 -16.98 -41.13
N LEU A 586 69.36 -17.01 -40.74
CA LEU A 586 70.50 -17.19 -41.69
C LEU A 586 71.11 -18.57 -41.49
N LEU A 587 71.49 -19.21 -42.59
CA LEU A 587 72.35 -20.36 -42.51
C LEU A 587 73.80 -19.95 -42.30
N PRO A 588 74.53 -20.57 -41.42
CA PRO A 588 75.94 -20.29 -41.25
C PRO A 588 76.71 -20.60 -42.52
N SER A 589 77.48 -19.64 -42.96
CA SER A 589 78.38 -19.81 -44.12
C SER A 589 79.65 -20.54 -43.66
N SER A 590 80.23 -21.27 -44.58
CA SER A 590 81.53 -21.88 -44.38
C SER A 590 82.51 -21.48 -45.42
N LEU A 591 83.71 -21.26 -45.03
CA LEU A 591 84.80 -20.99 -45.94
C LEU A 591 85.83 -22.13 -45.75
N SER A 592 86.20 -22.74 -46.86
CA SER A 592 87.20 -23.81 -46.90
C SER A 592 88.23 -23.55 -48.00
N GLY A 593 89.42 -23.99 -47.78
CA GLY A 593 90.49 -23.88 -48.73
C GLY A 593 91.61 -24.85 -48.39
N HIS A 594 92.61 -24.80 -49.17
CA HIS A 594 93.81 -25.62 -48.98
C HIS A 594 95.02 -24.72 -48.93
N VAL A 595 95.93 -25.07 -48.05
CA VAL A 595 97.29 -24.53 -48.04
C VAL A 595 98.18 -25.64 -48.59
N TYR A 596 98.97 -25.33 -49.61
CA TYR A 596 99.73 -26.29 -50.30
C TYR A 596 101.07 -25.68 -50.81
N VAL A 597 102.03 -26.49 -51.13
CA VAL A 597 103.28 -26.09 -51.72
C VAL A 597 103.05 -25.89 -53.23
N ASP A 598 102.92 -24.63 -53.68
CA ASP A 598 102.83 -24.30 -55.08
C ASP A 598 104.24 -24.42 -55.71
N ALA A 599 104.51 -25.60 -56.28
CA ALA A 599 105.85 -25.94 -56.77
C ALA A 599 106.16 -25.31 -58.18
N ASN A 600 105.13 -24.98 -58.93
CA ASN A 600 105.24 -24.39 -60.25
C ASN A 600 104.98 -22.88 -60.29
N GLY A 601 104.41 -22.30 -59.17
CA GLY A 601 104.14 -20.90 -59.01
C GLY A 601 102.90 -20.39 -59.77
N ASP A 602 101.94 -21.23 -60.11
CA ASP A 602 100.76 -20.90 -60.93
C ASP A 602 99.51 -20.52 -60.10
N CYS A 603 99.57 -20.60 -58.75
CA CYS A 603 98.51 -20.37 -57.82
C CYS A 603 97.31 -21.32 -57.94
N MET A 604 97.50 -22.51 -58.56
CA MET A 604 96.51 -23.55 -58.71
C MET A 604 97.02 -24.81 -57.97
N ARG A 605 96.17 -25.48 -57.24
CA ARG A 605 96.55 -26.70 -56.57
C ARG A 605 96.48 -27.89 -57.51
N ASP A 606 97.67 -28.42 -57.87
CA ASP A 606 97.78 -29.62 -58.71
C ASP A 606 97.73 -30.91 -57.86
N PRO A 607 97.32 -32.04 -58.48
CA PRO A 607 97.26 -33.30 -57.79
C PRO A 607 98.58 -33.80 -57.19
N GLU A 608 99.69 -33.28 -57.71
CA GLU A 608 101.05 -33.68 -57.29
C GLU A 608 101.67 -32.71 -56.27
N GLU A 609 100.90 -31.65 -55.87
CA GLU A 609 101.33 -30.69 -54.89
C GLU A 609 100.98 -31.10 -53.47
N ASP A 610 102.00 -31.08 -52.61
CA ASP A 610 101.83 -31.56 -51.23
C ASP A 610 101.06 -30.57 -50.40
N PRO A 611 100.06 -31.03 -49.67
CA PRO A 611 99.36 -30.19 -48.74
C PRO A 611 100.25 -29.79 -47.55
N LEU A 612 100.16 -28.55 -47.09
CA LEU A 612 100.82 -28.10 -45.88
C LEU A 612 99.87 -28.19 -44.71
N GLY A 613 100.23 -29.08 -43.72
CA GLY A 613 99.53 -29.23 -42.46
C GLY A 613 100.04 -28.19 -41.43
N ASP A 614 99.21 -27.97 -40.36
CA ASP A 614 99.50 -27.10 -39.19
C ASP A 614 99.82 -25.64 -39.56
N VAL A 615 99.24 -25.11 -40.66
CA VAL A 615 99.39 -23.71 -41.05
C VAL A 615 98.26 -22.90 -40.39
N LEU A 616 98.62 -21.88 -39.59
CA LEU A 616 97.66 -20.94 -39.01
C LEU A 616 97.15 -20.05 -40.18
N ILE A 617 95.77 -20.02 -40.28
CA ILE A 617 95.09 -19.12 -41.25
C ILE A 617 94.36 -18.09 -40.39
N GLU A 618 94.65 -16.83 -40.56
CA GLU A 618 94.04 -15.69 -39.91
C GLU A 618 93.10 -14.95 -40.84
#